data_687a0db18211ae65b07efb1057349839
#
_entry.id   687a0db18211ae65b07efb1057349839
#
_cell.length_a   1.000
_cell.length_b   1.000
_cell.length_c   1.000
_cell.angle_alpha   90.00
_cell.angle_beta   90.00
_cell.angle_gamma   90.00
#
_symmetry.space_group_name_H-M   'P 1'
#
loop_
_entity.id
_entity.type
_entity.pdbx_description
1 polymer ?
#
loop_
_entity_poly.entity_id
_entity_poly.type
_entity_poly.pdbx_seq_one_letter_code
_entity_poly.pdbx_strand_id
1 'polypeptide(L)'
;MRRLTSVFLGLAMFLVSIAVLGQGNPRGLTSFVAGRADMVSIEYGRPSLHGKTVQDRLAELPADGFWRLGADKSTTLSTAVALVFGGVTVPKGEYSLWGKKGSDGSWKLVFNKQHGQWGTDHDPAQDAYSVPLEVRTVDSATDMLNIDFSDESGGGHKLTIQWGNMQLTTTFKTQ
;
A
#
# COMPACT_ATOMS: atom_id res chain seq x y z
N MET A 1 -3.33 -46.52 -56.90
CA MET A 1 -2.95 -45.22 -56.28
C MET A 1 -4.07 -44.79 -55.37
N ARG A 2 -3.93 -45.02 -54.04
CA ARG A 2 -4.90 -44.61 -53.01
C ARG A 2 -4.40 -43.31 -52.36
N ARG A 3 -5.17 -42.23 -52.49
CA ARG A 3 -4.88 -40.97 -51.85
C ARG A 3 -5.43 -41.02 -50.40
N LEU A 4 -4.53 -40.94 -49.43
CA LEU A 4 -4.89 -40.70 -48.03
C LEU A 4 -5.21 -39.21 -47.83
N THR A 5 -6.43 -38.90 -47.49
CA THR A 5 -6.85 -37.60 -47.01
C THR A 5 -6.68 -37.54 -45.49
N SER A 6 -5.69 -36.78 -45.02
CA SER A 6 -5.48 -36.50 -43.61
C SER A 6 -6.50 -35.45 -43.14
N VAL A 7 -7.39 -35.85 -42.27
CA VAL A 7 -8.31 -34.94 -41.55
C VAL A 7 -7.56 -34.39 -40.34
N PHE A 8 -7.21 -33.13 -40.36
CA PHE A 8 -6.73 -32.40 -39.18
C PHE A 8 -7.93 -32.04 -38.30
N LEU A 9 -8.05 -32.73 -37.17
CA LEU A 9 -9.02 -32.39 -36.13
C LEU A 9 -8.42 -31.27 -35.28
N GLY A 10 -8.82 -30.03 -35.54
CA GLY A 10 -8.42 -28.86 -34.77
C GLY A 10 -9.08 -28.89 -33.38
N LEU A 11 -8.29 -29.15 -32.33
CA LEU A 11 -8.72 -29.04 -30.95
C LEU A 11 -8.82 -27.55 -30.58
N ALA A 12 -10.02 -26.99 -30.65
CA ALA A 12 -10.29 -25.64 -30.16
C ALA A 12 -10.22 -25.64 -28.62
N MET A 13 -9.14 -25.13 -28.07
CA MET A 13 -8.95 -24.94 -26.65
C MET A 13 -9.79 -23.72 -26.20
N PHE A 14 -10.97 -23.96 -25.68
CA PHE A 14 -11.77 -22.91 -25.01
C PHE A 14 -11.08 -22.53 -23.69
N LEU A 15 -10.41 -21.40 -23.67
CA LEU A 15 -9.99 -20.75 -22.44
C LEU A 15 -11.25 -20.17 -21.74
N VAL A 16 -11.78 -20.92 -20.80
CA VAL A 16 -12.80 -20.38 -19.89
C VAL A 16 -12.06 -19.49 -18.89
N SER A 17 -12.09 -18.19 -19.13
CA SER A 17 -11.69 -17.20 -18.13
C SER A 17 -12.72 -17.22 -17.01
N ILE A 18 -12.45 -17.95 -15.93
CA ILE A 18 -13.22 -17.84 -14.69
C ILE A 18 -12.86 -16.49 -14.09
N ALA A 19 -13.69 -15.46 -14.30
CA ALA A 19 -13.62 -14.25 -13.52
C ALA A 19 -14.01 -14.62 -12.09
N VAL A 20 -13.02 -14.78 -11.22
CA VAL A 20 -13.25 -14.84 -9.77
C VAL A 20 -13.75 -13.44 -9.39
N LEU A 21 -15.04 -13.28 -9.24
CA LEU A 21 -15.66 -12.11 -8.65
C LEU A 21 -15.32 -12.13 -7.15
N GLY A 22 -14.10 -11.74 -6.81
CA GLY A 22 -13.71 -11.45 -5.45
C GLY A 22 -14.45 -10.19 -4.99
N GLN A 23 -15.33 -10.32 -3.99
CA GLN A 23 -16.03 -9.20 -3.36
C GLN A 23 -15.06 -8.42 -2.44
N GLY A 24 -13.97 -7.91 -2.98
CA GLY A 24 -12.98 -7.14 -2.25
C GLY A 24 -12.42 -6.00 -3.08
N ASN A 25 -11.78 -5.06 -2.42
CA ASN A 25 -11.06 -4.00 -3.13
C ASN A 25 -9.83 -4.59 -3.84
N PRO A 26 -9.45 -4.06 -5.01
CA PRO A 26 -8.22 -4.47 -5.66
C PRO A 26 -7.03 -4.38 -4.71
N ARG A 27 -6.09 -5.35 -4.79
CA ARG A 27 -4.85 -5.30 -4.02
C ARG A 27 -3.77 -4.58 -4.83
N GLY A 28 -2.98 -3.77 -4.15
CA GLY A 28 -1.76 -3.15 -4.65
C GLY A 28 -0.55 -3.75 -3.97
N LEU A 29 0.55 -3.84 -4.71
CA LEU A 29 1.87 -4.18 -4.21
C LEU A 29 2.85 -3.17 -4.77
N THR A 30 3.59 -2.50 -3.90
CA THR A 30 4.75 -1.69 -4.26
C THR A 30 5.99 -2.29 -3.58
N SER A 31 7.12 -2.29 -4.27
CA SER A 31 8.35 -2.86 -3.73
C SER A 31 9.59 -2.27 -4.39
N PHE A 32 10.70 -2.34 -3.69
CA PHE A 32 12.02 -2.09 -4.26
C PHE A 32 13.05 -3.04 -3.63
N VAL A 33 14.20 -3.19 -4.28
CA VAL A 33 15.31 -4.01 -3.79
C VAL A 33 16.34 -3.09 -3.16
N ALA A 34 16.58 -3.27 -1.85
CA ALA A 34 17.61 -2.58 -1.11
C ALA A 34 18.91 -3.39 -1.17
N GLY A 35 20.00 -2.80 -1.66
CA GLY A 35 21.29 -3.51 -1.74
C GLY A 35 21.29 -4.67 -2.75
N ARG A 36 21.74 -5.87 -2.33
CA ARG A 36 21.96 -7.00 -3.25
C ARG A 36 20.75 -7.86 -3.54
N ALA A 37 19.83 -8.03 -2.59
CA ALA A 37 18.65 -8.88 -2.71
C ALA A 37 17.58 -8.59 -1.64
N ASP A 38 17.80 -7.62 -0.78
CA ASP A 38 16.88 -7.33 0.33
C ASP A 38 15.67 -6.57 -0.18
N MET A 39 14.50 -7.16 -0.03
CA MET A 39 13.26 -6.57 -0.53
C MET A 39 12.58 -5.75 0.56
N VAL A 40 12.06 -4.59 0.15
CA VAL A 40 11.10 -3.80 0.91
C VAL A 40 9.83 -3.74 0.10
N SER A 41 8.71 -4.11 0.69
CA SER A 41 7.42 -4.15 -0.01
C SER A 41 6.28 -3.69 0.88
N ILE A 42 5.25 -3.10 0.28
CA ILE A 42 3.97 -2.80 0.92
C ILE A 42 2.86 -3.45 0.11
N GLU A 43 2.07 -4.30 0.76
CA GLU A 43 0.84 -4.85 0.23
C GLU A 43 -0.36 -4.16 0.88
N TYR A 44 -1.33 -3.71 0.08
CA TYR A 44 -2.46 -2.91 0.56
C TYR A 44 -3.71 -3.09 -0.28
N GLY A 45 -4.89 -2.87 0.31
CA GLY A 45 -6.14 -2.76 -0.43
C GLY A 45 -6.25 -1.37 -1.07
N ARG A 46 -6.79 -1.29 -2.27
CA ARG A 46 -6.93 -0.05 -3.05
C ARG A 46 -8.40 0.39 -3.11
N PRO A 47 -8.95 1.07 -2.08
CA PRO A 47 -10.29 1.59 -2.16
C PRO A 47 -10.40 2.72 -3.19
N SER A 48 -11.55 2.78 -3.88
CA SER A 48 -11.95 3.91 -4.71
C SER A 48 -12.68 4.95 -3.88
N LEU A 49 -12.59 6.22 -4.30
CA LEU A 49 -13.38 7.32 -3.71
C LEU A 49 -14.87 7.19 -4.01
N HIS A 50 -15.25 6.46 -5.07
CA HIS A 50 -16.64 6.31 -5.50
C HIS A 50 -17.38 7.66 -5.66
N GLY A 51 -16.72 8.61 -6.28
CA GLY A 51 -17.26 9.96 -6.53
C GLY A 51 -17.26 10.90 -5.32
N LYS A 52 -16.79 10.47 -4.15
CA LYS A 52 -16.55 11.32 -2.98
C LYS A 52 -15.18 12.01 -3.08
N THR A 53 -14.99 13.03 -2.27
CA THR A 53 -13.66 13.62 -2.09
C THR A 53 -12.86 12.84 -1.02
N VAL A 54 -11.54 13.00 -1.01
CA VAL A 54 -10.71 12.43 0.07
C VAL A 54 -11.07 13.06 1.43
N GLN A 55 -11.48 14.33 1.45
CA GLN A 55 -11.92 15.04 2.65
C GLN A 55 -13.18 14.41 3.24
N ASP A 56 -14.16 14.02 2.40
CA ASP A 56 -15.35 13.29 2.84
C ASP A 56 -14.96 11.96 3.48
N ARG A 57 -14.02 11.22 2.86
CA ARG A 57 -13.53 9.96 3.43
C ARG A 57 -12.78 10.13 4.74
N LEU A 58 -11.98 11.19 4.86
CA LEU A 58 -11.26 11.51 6.10
C LEU A 58 -12.19 11.99 7.23
N ALA A 59 -13.34 12.56 6.89
CA ALA A 59 -14.37 12.91 7.88
C ALA A 59 -15.07 11.66 8.48
N GLU A 60 -14.99 10.51 7.79
CA GLU A 60 -15.51 9.22 8.26
C GLU A 60 -14.52 8.47 9.20
N LEU A 61 -13.34 9.03 9.47
CA LEU A 61 -12.34 8.39 10.34
C LEU A 61 -12.86 8.23 11.77
N PRO A 62 -12.42 7.17 12.48
CA PRO A 62 -12.67 7.03 13.90
C PRO A 62 -12.21 8.25 14.72
N ALA A 63 -12.79 8.45 15.89
CA ALA A 63 -12.46 9.58 16.77
C ALA A 63 -10.99 9.59 17.23
N ASP A 64 -10.34 8.43 17.27
CA ASP A 64 -8.90 8.31 17.56
C ASP A 64 -7.99 8.77 16.39
N GLY A 65 -8.57 9.07 15.22
CA GLY A 65 -7.89 9.59 14.05
C GLY A 65 -7.01 8.60 13.30
N PHE A 66 -7.15 7.30 13.55
CA PHE A 66 -6.40 6.29 12.80
C PHE A 66 -7.05 5.94 11.46
N TRP A 67 -6.26 5.97 10.41
CA TRP A 67 -6.62 5.56 9.06
C TRP A 67 -5.82 4.31 8.68
N ARG A 68 -6.51 3.23 8.32
CA ARG A 68 -5.90 1.93 7.94
C ARG A 68 -5.08 1.94 6.65
N LEU A 69 -4.92 3.09 5.98
CA LEU A 69 -4.16 3.28 4.73
C LEU A 69 -4.48 2.24 3.64
N GLY A 70 -5.74 1.80 3.60
CA GLY A 70 -6.14 0.72 2.69
C GLY A 70 -7.58 0.30 2.86
N ALA A 71 -7.86 -0.93 2.41
CA ALA A 71 -9.14 -1.60 2.52
C ALA A 71 -8.94 -3.09 2.77
N ASP A 72 -9.95 -3.74 3.36
CA ASP A 72 -9.99 -5.17 3.68
C ASP A 72 -8.91 -5.54 4.70
N LYS A 73 -7.93 -6.36 4.37
CA LYS A 73 -6.78 -6.68 5.23
C LYS A 73 -5.90 -5.46 5.46
N SER A 74 -5.20 -5.45 6.59
CA SER A 74 -4.25 -4.40 6.93
C SER A 74 -3.25 -4.13 5.80
N THR A 75 -2.87 -2.86 5.64
CA THR A 75 -1.74 -2.45 4.80
C THR A 75 -0.48 -2.93 5.50
N THR A 76 0.27 -3.80 4.86
CA THR A 76 1.41 -4.50 5.49
C THR A 76 2.72 -4.14 4.78
N LEU A 77 3.65 -3.58 5.55
CA LEU A 77 5.05 -3.42 5.17
C LEU A 77 5.81 -4.70 5.55
N SER A 78 6.57 -5.24 4.60
CA SER A 78 7.58 -6.27 4.85
C SER A 78 8.95 -5.72 4.45
N THR A 79 9.91 -5.75 5.35
CA THR A 79 11.26 -5.24 5.08
C THR A 79 12.34 -6.20 5.58
N ALA A 80 13.28 -6.52 4.71
CA ALA A 80 14.45 -7.36 5.02
C ALA A 80 15.61 -6.57 5.65
N VAL A 81 15.54 -5.23 5.63
CA VAL A 81 16.57 -4.31 6.15
C VAL A 81 15.95 -3.31 7.11
N ALA A 82 16.74 -2.64 7.92
CA ALA A 82 16.25 -1.53 8.73
C ALA A 82 15.97 -0.30 7.85
N LEU A 83 14.90 0.43 8.17
CA LEU A 83 14.50 1.68 7.51
C LEU A 83 14.71 2.84 8.47
N VAL A 84 15.48 3.85 8.04
CA VAL A 84 15.84 5.01 8.87
C VAL A 84 15.10 6.24 8.37
N PHE A 85 14.10 6.68 9.13
CA PHE A 85 13.30 7.88 8.88
C PHE A 85 13.78 9.03 9.78
N GLY A 86 14.71 9.84 9.28
CA GLY A 86 15.30 10.89 10.13
C GLY A 86 15.98 10.28 11.37
N GLY A 87 15.43 10.55 12.56
CA GLY A 87 15.93 10.00 13.84
C GLY A 87 15.28 8.69 14.29
N VAL A 88 14.36 8.10 13.50
CA VAL A 88 13.63 6.88 13.86
C VAL A 88 14.11 5.72 13.01
N THR A 89 14.62 4.67 13.64
CA THR A 89 14.99 3.41 12.97
C THR A 89 13.89 2.37 13.18
N VAL A 90 13.30 1.90 12.08
CA VAL A 90 12.37 0.78 12.03
C VAL A 90 13.15 -0.47 11.64
N PRO A 91 13.34 -1.46 12.53
CA PRO A 91 14.08 -2.69 12.22
C PRO A 91 13.43 -3.49 11.09
N LYS A 92 14.19 -4.43 10.53
CA LYS A 92 13.64 -5.44 9.62
C LYS A 92 12.50 -6.21 10.29
N GLY A 93 11.47 -6.54 9.52
CA GLY A 93 10.29 -7.23 10.02
C GLY A 93 9.05 -6.95 9.20
N GLU A 94 7.92 -7.33 9.75
CA GLU A 94 6.60 -7.05 9.19
C GLU A 94 5.79 -6.17 10.13
N TYR A 95 5.09 -5.20 9.55
CA TYR A 95 4.32 -4.20 10.29
C TYR A 95 3.04 -3.87 9.55
N SER A 96 1.93 -3.72 10.25
CA SER A 96 0.82 -2.99 9.64
C SER A 96 1.07 -1.49 9.71
N LEU A 97 0.65 -0.78 8.66
CA LEU A 97 0.82 0.66 8.51
C LEU A 97 -0.49 1.39 8.77
N TRP A 98 -0.40 2.47 9.55
CA TRP A 98 -1.54 3.32 9.90
C TRP A 98 -1.18 4.79 9.72
N GLY A 99 -2.11 5.55 9.15
CA GLY A 99 -2.04 7.01 9.18
C GLY A 99 -2.69 7.53 10.45
N LYS A 100 -1.97 8.29 11.25
CA LYS A 100 -2.52 8.98 12.44
C LYS A 100 -2.68 10.45 12.16
N LYS A 101 -3.93 10.93 12.18
CA LYS A 101 -4.24 12.36 12.03
C LYS A 101 -4.19 13.05 13.39
N GLY A 102 -3.42 14.12 13.50
CA GLY A 102 -3.39 14.99 14.66
C GLY A 102 -4.55 16.01 14.65
N SER A 103 -4.90 16.50 15.81
CA SER A 103 -5.91 17.58 15.94
C SER A 103 -5.47 18.90 15.31
N ASP A 104 -4.17 19.09 15.14
CA ASP A 104 -3.53 20.22 14.47
C ASP A 104 -3.46 20.07 12.93
N GLY A 105 -4.01 18.99 12.39
CA GLY A 105 -3.95 18.66 10.97
C GLY A 105 -2.67 17.95 10.52
N SER A 106 -1.72 17.73 11.42
CA SER A 106 -0.52 16.94 11.14
C SER A 106 -0.87 15.47 10.88
N TRP A 107 0.04 14.76 10.19
CA TRP A 107 -0.08 13.33 9.95
C TRP A 107 1.20 12.61 10.36
N LYS A 108 1.03 11.40 10.86
CA LYS A 108 2.13 10.47 11.15
C LYS A 108 1.86 9.13 10.50
N LEU A 109 2.90 8.46 10.05
CA LEU A 109 2.89 7.04 9.70
C LEU A 109 3.24 6.26 10.95
N VAL A 110 2.37 5.35 11.36
CA VAL A 110 2.55 4.47 12.51
C VAL A 110 2.83 3.06 12.01
N PHE A 111 3.83 2.41 12.60
CA PHE A 111 4.23 1.04 12.35
C PHE A 111 3.79 0.20 13.54
N ASN A 112 2.83 -0.68 13.31
CA ASN A 112 2.26 -1.56 14.33
C ASN A 112 2.79 -2.99 14.14
N LYS A 113 3.20 -3.65 15.23
CA LYS A 113 3.74 -5.01 15.18
C LYS A 113 2.71 -6.08 14.87
N GLN A 114 1.42 -5.81 15.08
CA GLN A 114 0.35 -6.67 14.59
C GLN A 114 0.20 -6.46 13.08
N HIS A 115 0.22 -7.53 12.30
CA HIS A 115 0.09 -7.47 10.84
C HIS A 115 -0.74 -8.64 10.30
N GLY A 116 -1.29 -8.49 9.09
CA GLY A 116 -2.11 -9.52 8.45
C GLY A 116 -3.54 -9.65 8.96
N GLN A 117 -3.93 -8.87 9.99
CA GLN A 117 -5.29 -8.82 10.54
C GLN A 117 -6.24 -8.07 9.57
N TRP A 118 -7.52 -8.07 9.91
CA TRP A 118 -8.48 -7.22 9.22
C TRP A 118 -8.15 -5.74 9.46
N GLY A 119 -8.31 -4.91 8.45
CA GLY A 119 -7.82 -3.52 8.47
C GLY A 119 -8.56 -2.58 9.42
N THR A 120 -9.58 -3.04 10.16
CA THR A 120 -10.22 -2.29 11.25
C THR A 120 -9.72 -2.72 12.63
N ASP A 121 -8.92 -3.78 12.70
CA ASP A 121 -8.45 -4.36 13.97
C ASP A 121 -7.08 -3.76 14.30
N HIS A 122 -7.11 -2.55 14.89
CA HIS A 122 -5.92 -1.85 15.36
C HIS A 122 -5.75 -2.05 16.86
N ASP A 123 -4.63 -2.63 17.26
CA ASP A 123 -4.21 -2.69 18.65
C ASP A 123 -3.16 -1.62 18.95
N PRO A 124 -3.53 -0.49 19.59
CA PRO A 124 -2.59 0.60 19.88
C PRO A 124 -1.42 0.19 20.78
N ALA A 125 -1.56 -0.90 21.55
CA ALA A 125 -0.47 -1.42 22.39
C ALA A 125 0.68 -2.01 21.55
N GLN A 126 0.44 -2.32 20.29
CA GLN A 126 1.44 -2.83 19.35
C GLN A 126 2.07 -1.72 18.47
N ASP A 127 1.67 -0.46 18.65
CA ASP A 127 2.30 0.67 17.94
C ASP A 127 3.76 0.82 18.40
N ALA A 128 4.69 0.51 17.50
CA ALA A 128 6.11 0.43 17.84
C ALA A 128 6.89 1.68 17.42
N TYR A 129 6.58 2.21 16.24
CA TYR A 129 7.30 3.35 15.68
C TYR A 129 6.31 4.32 15.05
N SER A 130 6.69 5.60 15.02
CA SER A 130 5.89 6.64 14.39
C SER A 130 6.81 7.69 13.78
N VAL A 131 6.52 8.07 12.52
CA VAL A 131 7.29 9.05 11.78
C VAL A 131 6.37 10.11 11.17
N PRO A 132 6.80 11.37 11.02
CA PRO A 132 5.98 12.40 10.41
C PRO A 132 5.73 12.13 8.94
N LEU A 133 4.55 12.55 8.47
CA LEU A 133 4.21 12.60 7.06
C LEU A 133 4.01 14.07 6.64
N GLU A 134 4.63 14.45 5.55
CA GLU A 134 4.33 15.72 4.88
C GLU A 134 3.00 15.58 4.12
N VAL A 135 2.14 16.60 4.23
CA VAL A 135 0.83 16.65 3.57
C VAL A 135 0.90 17.65 2.43
N ARG A 136 0.47 17.27 1.25
CA ARG A 136 0.35 18.16 0.09
C ARG A 136 -0.97 17.93 -0.63
N THR A 137 -1.49 19.00 -1.23
CA THR A 137 -2.54 18.90 -2.23
C THR A 137 -1.87 18.91 -3.60
N VAL A 138 -2.26 17.96 -4.46
CA VAL A 138 -1.73 17.84 -5.83
C VAL A 138 -2.83 18.04 -6.85
N ASP A 139 -2.48 18.53 -8.03
CA ASP A 139 -3.46 18.81 -9.10
C ASP A 139 -3.96 17.52 -9.77
N SER A 140 -3.10 16.47 -9.82
CA SER A 140 -3.46 15.17 -10.40
C SER A 140 -4.13 14.29 -9.34
N ALA A 141 -5.46 14.29 -9.29
CA ALA A 141 -6.21 13.43 -8.37
C ALA A 141 -6.28 11.97 -8.86
N THR A 142 -6.21 11.03 -7.91
CA THR A 142 -6.39 9.58 -8.16
C THR A 142 -7.71 9.11 -7.52
N ASP A 143 -8.52 8.35 -8.26
CA ASP A 143 -9.74 7.77 -7.67
C ASP A 143 -9.41 6.65 -6.67
N MET A 144 -8.45 5.81 -7.01
CA MET A 144 -8.01 4.71 -6.14
C MET A 144 -6.83 5.15 -5.27
N LEU A 145 -6.81 4.65 -4.02
CA LEU A 145 -5.63 4.77 -3.16
C LEU A 145 -4.41 4.18 -3.86
N ASN A 146 -3.32 4.94 -3.87
CA ASN A 146 -2.02 4.50 -4.38
C ASN A 146 -0.94 4.71 -3.32
N ILE A 147 -0.14 3.68 -3.10
CA ILE A 147 1.07 3.72 -2.26
C ILE A 147 2.24 3.32 -3.14
N ASP A 148 3.30 4.12 -3.12
CA ASP A 148 4.43 3.89 -4.00
C ASP A 148 5.76 4.30 -3.36
N PHE A 149 6.85 3.68 -3.83
CA PHE A 149 8.21 4.04 -3.52
C PHE A 149 8.86 4.72 -4.72
N SER A 150 9.69 5.70 -4.46
CA SER A 150 10.57 6.30 -5.46
C SER A 150 11.94 6.58 -4.87
N ASP A 151 12.95 6.59 -5.72
CA ASP A 151 14.30 6.97 -5.29
C ASP A 151 14.39 8.49 -5.10
N GLU A 152 15.16 8.91 -4.10
CA GLU A 152 15.49 10.30 -3.82
C GLU A 152 16.95 10.61 -4.21
N SER A 153 17.17 11.82 -4.68
CA SER A 153 18.52 12.30 -4.96
C SER A 153 19.38 12.27 -3.68
N GLY A 154 20.54 11.63 -3.73
CA GLY A 154 21.41 11.47 -2.57
C GLY A 154 21.30 10.12 -1.85
N GLY A 155 20.66 9.12 -2.48
CA GLY A 155 20.69 7.73 -2.01
C GLY A 155 19.71 7.44 -0.88
N GLY A 156 18.51 7.99 -0.97
CA GLY A 156 17.39 7.65 -0.10
C GLY A 156 16.19 7.19 -0.93
N HIS A 157 15.10 6.92 -0.23
CA HIS A 157 13.83 6.53 -0.82
C HIS A 157 12.73 7.43 -0.26
N LYS A 158 11.68 7.62 -1.05
CA LYS A 158 10.46 8.30 -0.63
C LYS A 158 9.28 7.33 -0.69
N LEU A 159 8.53 7.28 0.38
CA LEU A 159 7.21 6.68 0.43
C LEU A 159 6.17 7.76 0.11
N THR A 160 5.31 7.49 -0.83
CA THR A 160 4.19 8.35 -1.23
C THR A 160 2.89 7.58 -1.06
N ILE A 161 1.92 8.18 -0.38
CA ILE A 161 0.55 7.69 -0.23
C ILE A 161 -0.36 8.74 -0.83
N GLN A 162 -1.09 8.41 -1.89
CA GLN A 162 -1.97 9.34 -2.57
C GLN A 162 -3.39 8.81 -2.68
N TRP A 163 -4.37 9.64 -2.30
CA TRP A 163 -5.78 9.36 -2.50
C TRP A 163 -6.52 10.66 -2.81
N GLY A 164 -7.25 10.69 -3.90
CA GLY A 164 -7.75 11.94 -4.44
C GLY A 164 -6.62 12.89 -4.77
N ASN A 165 -6.78 14.12 -4.36
CA ASN A 165 -5.77 15.18 -4.47
C ASN A 165 -4.89 15.32 -3.22
N MET A 166 -5.06 14.46 -2.20
CA MET A 166 -4.20 14.45 -1.03
C MET A 166 -3.02 13.51 -1.25
N GLN A 167 -1.84 14.00 -0.95
CA GLN A 167 -0.60 13.25 -0.97
C GLN A 167 0.09 13.36 0.40
N LEU A 168 0.45 12.21 0.96
CA LEU A 168 1.24 12.09 2.19
C LEU A 168 2.60 11.50 1.81
N THR A 169 3.69 12.11 2.27
CA THR A 169 5.04 11.64 1.92
C THR A 169 5.95 11.61 3.14
N THR A 170 6.91 10.69 3.12
CA THR A 170 8.06 10.66 4.03
C THR A 170 9.27 10.07 3.32
N THR A 171 10.47 10.48 3.73
CA THR A 171 11.73 9.98 3.16
C THR A 171 12.47 9.11 4.16
N PHE A 172 13.22 8.14 3.67
CA PHE A 172 13.98 7.21 4.49
C PHE A 172 15.23 6.71 3.76
N LYS A 173 16.14 6.10 4.51
CA LYS A 173 17.29 5.35 3.99
C LYS A 173 17.20 3.90 4.48
N THR A 174 17.81 2.99 3.75
CA THR A 174 18.03 1.60 4.17
C THR A 174 19.36 1.44 4.89
N GLN A 175 19.41 0.55 5.87
CA GLN A 175 20.61 0.26 6.67
C GLN A 175 20.76 -1.25 6.89
#